data_85214dfc42d9f694c5ba8a32f8b499a2
#
_entry.id   85214dfc42d9f694c5ba8a32f8b499a2
#
_cell.length_a   1.000
_cell.length_b   1.000
_cell.length_c   1.000
_cell.angle_alpha   90.00
_cell.angle_beta   90.00
_cell.angle_gamma   90.00
#
_symmetry.space_group_name_H-M   'P 1'
#
loop_
_entity.id
_entity.type
_entity.pdbx_description
1 polymer ?
#
loop_
_entity_poly.entity_id
_entity_poly.type
_entity_poly.pdbx_seq_one_letter_code
_entity_poly.pdbx_strand_id
1 'polypeptide(L)'
;MKTEENSKLMKIQIINGPNLNLLGVREPGIYGSQSFEDYLPGLRRLFPDVEIDYYQSNVEGELIDKLQEVGFSADGIVLNAGAYTHTSVALYDCIRAIKSPVVEVHISNVHQREEFRRHSFISPACKGVICGFGLDSYRLAIEGLTR
;
A
#
# COMPACT_ATOMS: atom_id res chain seq x y z
N MET A 1 -24.69 25.68 -10.46
CA MET A 1 -24.07 24.68 -11.29
C MET A 1 -23.27 23.72 -10.47
N LYS A 2 -23.12 22.56 -10.99
CA LYS A 2 -22.24 21.60 -10.32
C LYS A 2 -20.83 22.16 -10.30
N THR A 3 -20.25 22.24 -9.14
CA THR A 3 -18.91 22.78 -9.01
C THR A 3 -17.90 21.68 -9.28
N GLU A 4 -16.68 22.10 -9.51
CA GLU A 4 -15.59 21.15 -9.68
C GLU A 4 -15.38 20.31 -8.44
N GLU A 5 -15.73 20.84 -7.28
CA GLU A 5 -15.63 20.09 -6.05
C GLU A 5 -16.45 18.81 -6.10
N ASN A 6 -17.62 18.87 -6.76
CA ASN A 6 -18.51 17.73 -6.81
C ASN A 6 -18.00 16.63 -7.73
N SER A 7 -17.06 16.96 -8.61
CA SER A 7 -16.48 15.98 -9.53
C SER A 7 -15.09 15.55 -9.09
N LYS A 8 -14.61 16.09 -7.96
CA LYS A 8 -13.26 15.77 -7.48
C LYS A 8 -13.24 14.37 -6.89
N LEU A 9 -12.33 13.56 -7.37
CA LEU A 9 -12.17 12.20 -6.89
C LEU A 9 -11.28 12.16 -5.64
N MET A 10 -11.53 11.18 -4.79
CA MET A 10 -10.56 10.86 -3.73
C MET A 10 -9.31 10.30 -4.38
N LYS A 11 -8.17 10.65 -3.83
CA LYS A 11 -6.88 10.21 -4.35
C LYS A 11 -6.24 9.22 -3.39
N ILE A 12 -6.04 8.00 -3.86
CA ILE A 12 -5.39 6.95 -3.10
C ILE A 12 -4.10 6.57 -3.82
N GLN A 13 -3.00 6.62 -3.09
CA GLN A 13 -1.71 6.20 -3.61
C GLN A 13 -1.36 4.83 -3.08
N ILE A 14 -1.11 3.89 -3.98
CA ILE A 14 -0.56 2.59 -3.61
C ILE A 14 0.95 2.66 -3.77
N ILE A 15 1.67 2.23 -2.74
CA ILE A 15 3.13 2.18 -2.77
C ILE A 15 3.55 0.76 -2.40
N ASN A 16 4.22 0.09 -3.33
CA ASN A 16 4.74 -1.26 -3.15
C ASN A 16 6.26 -1.23 -3.07
N GLY A 17 6.80 -1.95 -2.11
CA GLY A 17 8.23 -2.02 -1.84
C GLY A 17 8.95 -3.14 -2.58
N PRO A 18 10.09 -3.58 -2.03
CA PRO A 18 11.03 -4.44 -2.74
C PRO A 18 10.41 -5.79 -3.11
N ASN A 19 10.77 -6.25 -4.29
CA ASN A 19 10.41 -7.55 -4.84
C ASN A 19 8.93 -7.67 -5.23
N LEU A 20 8.11 -6.65 -5.00
CA LEU A 20 6.71 -6.69 -5.39
C LEU A 20 6.53 -6.47 -6.88
N ASN A 21 7.57 -6.03 -7.58
CA ASN A 21 7.60 -6.05 -9.04
C ASN A 21 7.66 -7.47 -9.59
N LEU A 22 7.95 -8.46 -8.74
CA LEU A 22 8.05 -9.86 -9.16
C LEU A 22 6.80 -10.67 -8.82
N LEU A 23 5.70 -10.01 -8.49
CA LEU A 23 4.43 -10.71 -8.29
C LEU A 23 4.05 -11.46 -9.55
N GLY A 24 3.55 -12.68 -9.36
CA GLY A 24 3.23 -13.56 -10.49
C GLY A 24 4.39 -14.49 -10.88
N VAL A 25 5.60 -14.16 -10.45
CA VAL A 25 6.81 -14.95 -10.77
C VAL A 25 7.40 -15.54 -9.49
N ARG A 26 7.41 -14.74 -8.41
CA ARG A 26 8.05 -15.10 -7.14
C ARG A 26 7.08 -15.85 -6.24
N GLU A 27 7.47 -17.04 -5.81
CA GLU A 27 6.73 -17.84 -4.82
C GLU A 27 5.20 -17.78 -5.03
N PRO A 28 4.68 -18.28 -6.18
CA PRO A 28 3.25 -18.16 -6.48
C PRO A 28 2.35 -18.76 -5.40
N GLY A 29 2.83 -19.76 -4.66
CA GLY A 29 2.06 -20.37 -3.57
C GLY A 29 1.80 -19.42 -2.41
N ILE A 30 2.61 -18.37 -2.27
CA ILE A 30 2.47 -17.39 -1.20
C ILE A 30 1.82 -16.10 -1.72
N TYR A 31 2.25 -15.61 -2.88
CA TYR A 31 1.87 -14.30 -3.40
C TYR A 31 0.87 -14.37 -4.55
N GLY A 32 0.56 -15.58 -5.05
CA GLY A 32 -0.32 -15.73 -6.20
C GLY A 32 0.44 -15.65 -7.52
N SER A 33 -0.26 -15.93 -8.61
CA SER A 33 0.33 -15.99 -9.95
C SER A 33 0.03 -14.76 -10.80
N GLN A 34 -0.68 -13.77 -10.28
CA GLN A 34 -1.04 -12.57 -11.00
C GLN A 34 -0.06 -11.44 -10.67
N SER A 35 0.38 -10.70 -11.69
CA SER A 35 1.20 -9.52 -11.45
C SER A 35 0.34 -8.39 -10.91
N PHE A 36 0.98 -7.39 -10.30
CA PHE A 36 0.23 -6.24 -9.81
C PHE A 36 -0.36 -5.43 -10.98
N GLU A 37 0.40 -5.34 -12.08
CA GLU A 37 -0.08 -4.64 -13.27
C GLU A 37 -1.33 -5.29 -13.84
N ASP A 38 -1.44 -6.62 -13.75
CA ASP A 38 -2.63 -7.34 -14.20
C ASP A 38 -3.80 -7.13 -13.25
N TYR A 39 -3.52 -7.00 -11.96
CA TYR A 39 -4.54 -6.83 -10.93
C TYR A 39 -5.13 -5.41 -10.92
N LEU A 40 -4.29 -4.41 -11.19
CA LEU A 40 -4.64 -3.01 -10.98
C LEU A 40 -5.87 -2.53 -11.75
N PRO A 41 -6.05 -2.89 -13.04
CA PRO A 41 -7.26 -2.43 -13.77
C PRO A 41 -8.54 -2.91 -13.11
N GLY A 42 -8.58 -4.14 -12.61
CA GLY A 42 -9.76 -4.67 -11.91
C GLY A 42 -10.02 -3.92 -10.62
N LEU A 43 -8.96 -3.60 -9.89
CA LEU A 43 -9.08 -2.84 -8.65
C LEU A 43 -9.67 -1.46 -8.93
N ARG A 44 -9.19 -0.79 -9.98
CA ARG A 44 -9.70 0.52 -10.36
C ARG A 44 -11.19 0.48 -10.72
N ARG A 45 -11.63 -0.58 -11.38
CA ARG A 45 -13.04 -0.73 -11.74
C ARG A 45 -13.95 -0.85 -10.53
N LEU A 46 -13.43 -1.36 -9.42
CA LEU A 46 -14.22 -1.50 -8.19
C LEU A 46 -14.45 -0.15 -7.49
N PHE A 47 -13.62 0.85 -7.80
CA PHE A 47 -13.68 2.16 -7.15
C PHE A 47 -13.71 3.26 -8.19
N PRO A 48 -14.83 3.37 -8.96
CA PRO A 48 -14.87 4.34 -10.07
C PRO A 48 -14.79 5.79 -9.60
N ASP A 49 -15.07 6.06 -8.33
CA ASP A 49 -15.01 7.42 -7.78
C ASP A 49 -13.69 7.69 -7.05
N VAL A 50 -12.71 6.83 -7.23
CA VAL A 50 -11.40 6.98 -6.57
C VAL A 50 -10.32 6.99 -7.63
N GLU A 51 -9.44 7.98 -7.55
CA GLU A 51 -8.25 8.02 -8.39
C GLU A 51 -7.17 7.19 -7.70
N ILE A 52 -6.80 6.06 -8.30
CA ILE A 52 -5.82 5.14 -7.71
C ILE A 52 -4.53 5.23 -8.51
N ASP A 53 -3.48 5.74 -7.88
CA ASP A 53 -2.15 5.81 -8.46
C ASP A 53 -1.28 4.71 -7.86
N TYR A 54 -0.34 4.23 -8.64
CA TYR A 54 0.51 3.11 -8.25
C TYR A 54 1.98 3.45 -8.43
N TYR A 55 2.78 3.08 -7.45
CA TYR A 55 4.22 3.24 -7.47
C TYR A 55 4.88 2.03 -6.82
N GLN A 56 5.99 1.58 -7.39
CA GLN A 56 6.76 0.46 -6.84
C GLN A 56 8.23 0.80 -6.92
N SER A 57 8.98 0.47 -5.87
CA SER A 57 10.43 0.60 -5.89
C SER A 57 11.06 -0.42 -4.95
N ASN A 58 12.26 -0.87 -5.32
CA ASN A 58 13.08 -1.72 -4.47
C ASN A 58 13.97 -0.89 -3.53
N VAL A 59 14.02 0.43 -3.71
CA VAL A 59 14.94 1.31 -3.02
C VAL A 59 14.22 2.01 -1.86
N GLU A 60 14.73 1.78 -0.65
CA GLU A 60 14.09 2.35 0.56
C GLU A 60 13.94 3.86 0.46
N GLY A 61 15.00 4.55 0.03
CA GLY A 61 14.96 6.01 -0.09
C GLY A 61 13.92 6.50 -1.08
N GLU A 62 13.69 5.74 -2.15
CA GLU A 62 12.67 6.11 -3.13
C GLU A 62 11.26 5.95 -2.55
N LEU A 63 11.05 4.97 -1.69
CA LEU A 63 9.77 4.81 -1.01
C LEU A 63 9.52 6.00 -0.08
N ILE A 64 10.56 6.42 0.63
CA ILE A 64 10.48 7.59 1.50
C ILE A 64 10.18 8.84 0.68
N ASP A 65 10.88 9.04 -0.44
CA ASP A 65 10.65 10.19 -1.30
C ASP A 65 9.22 10.22 -1.81
N LYS A 66 8.69 9.06 -2.19
CA LYS A 66 7.31 8.99 -2.69
C LYS A 66 6.30 9.29 -1.60
N LEU A 67 6.51 8.76 -0.40
CA LEU A 67 5.65 9.08 0.74
C LEU A 67 5.64 10.58 1.02
N GLN A 68 6.80 11.23 0.96
CA GLN A 68 6.87 12.67 1.17
C GLN A 68 6.19 13.44 0.05
N GLU A 69 6.34 12.97 -1.18
CA GLU A 69 5.73 13.62 -2.35
C GLU A 69 4.21 13.64 -2.25
N VAL A 70 3.60 12.52 -1.86
CA VAL A 70 2.13 12.39 -1.86
C VAL A 70 1.51 12.58 -0.49
N GLY A 71 2.31 12.56 0.56
CA GLY A 71 1.82 12.46 1.95
C GLY A 71 1.11 13.69 2.49
N PHE A 72 1.09 14.78 1.73
CA PHE A 72 0.39 16.00 2.15
C PHE A 72 -0.77 16.33 1.22
N SER A 73 -1.01 15.51 0.19
CA SER A 73 -2.07 15.76 -0.78
C SER A 73 -2.96 14.56 -1.04
N ALA A 74 -2.46 13.33 -0.85
CA ALA A 74 -3.29 12.15 -1.04
C ALA A 74 -4.31 12.04 0.09
N ASP A 75 -5.49 11.52 -0.23
CA ASP A 75 -6.52 11.25 0.78
C ASP A 75 -6.21 10.00 1.59
N GLY A 76 -5.42 9.10 1.03
CA GLY A 76 -4.93 7.94 1.74
C GLY A 76 -3.82 7.26 0.98
N ILE A 77 -3.02 6.48 1.69
CA ILE A 77 -1.89 5.75 1.14
C ILE A 77 -2.01 4.29 1.57
N VAL A 78 -1.88 3.39 0.61
CA VAL A 78 -1.81 1.95 0.86
C VAL A 78 -0.36 1.55 0.68
N LEU A 79 0.29 1.15 1.75
CA LEU A 79 1.72 0.87 1.75
C LEU A 79 1.99 -0.60 2.04
N ASN A 80 2.60 -1.27 1.07
CA ASN A 80 3.17 -2.60 1.27
C ASN A 80 4.68 -2.45 1.16
N ALA A 81 5.32 -2.26 2.31
CA ALA A 81 6.75 -1.97 2.35
C ALA A 81 7.63 -3.20 2.12
N GLY A 82 7.01 -4.38 1.96
CA GLY A 82 7.76 -5.60 1.76
C GLY A 82 8.66 -5.89 2.97
N ALA A 83 9.87 -6.32 2.70
CA ALA A 83 10.81 -6.66 3.77
C ALA A 83 11.21 -5.44 4.62
N TYR A 84 11.10 -4.23 4.07
CA TYR A 84 11.45 -3.04 4.86
C TYR A 84 10.48 -2.83 6.04
N THR A 85 9.31 -3.45 6.01
CA THR A 85 8.39 -3.46 7.15
C THR A 85 9.09 -3.88 8.44
N HIS A 86 10.03 -4.82 8.31
CA HIS A 86 10.65 -5.48 9.45
C HIS A 86 12.00 -4.86 9.83
N THR A 87 12.45 -3.83 9.12
CA THR A 87 13.79 -3.29 9.31
C THR A 87 13.85 -1.77 9.31
N SER A 88 12.85 -1.05 8.77
CA SER A 88 13.02 0.35 8.46
C SER A 88 12.40 1.27 9.51
N VAL A 89 13.26 1.79 10.37
CA VAL A 89 12.89 2.89 11.26
C VAL A 89 12.66 4.17 10.44
N ALA A 90 13.40 4.33 9.34
CA ALA A 90 13.26 5.51 8.49
C ALA A 90 11.86 5.62 7.87
N LEU A 91 11.27 4.50 7.45
CA LEU A 91 9.90 4.50 6.97
C LEU A 91 8.92 4.86 8.09
N TYR A 92 9.12 4.30 9.27
CA TYR A 92 8.31 4.65 10.43
C TYR A 92 8.31 6.16 10.67
N ASP A 93 9.50 6.74 10.69
CA ASP A 93 9.63 8.18 10.93
C ASP A 93 8.92 8.99 9.84
N CYS A 94 9.05 8.56 8.59
CA CYS A 94 8.41 9.24 7.46
C CYS A 94 6.89 9.20 7.56
N ILE A 95 6.33 8.04 7.89
CA ILE A 95 4.88 7.90 8.02
C ILE A 95 4.35 8.82 9.10
N ARG A 96 5.10 8.99 10.19
CA ARG A 96 4.70 9.90 11.25
C ARG A 96 4.80 11.37 10.87
N ALA A 97 5.65 11.68 9.90
CA ALA A 97 5.88 13.07 9.50
C ALA A 97 4.86 13.58 8.48
N ILE A 98 4.26 12.67 7.69
CA ILE A 98 3.29 13.08 6.66
C ILE A 98 1.89 13.16 7.26
N LYS A 99 0.96 13.77 6.50
CA LYS A 99 -0.41 13.98 6.98
C LYS A 99 -1.38 12.93 6.49
N SER A 100 -1.15 12.38 5.29
CA SER A 100 -2.07 11.39 4.73
C SER A 100 -2.09 10.14 5.58
N PRO A 101 -3.29 9.57 5.86
CA PRO A 101 -3.36 8.31 6.60
C PRO A 101 -2.78 7.18 5.76
N VAL A 102 -2.05 6.28 6.42
CA VAL A 102 -1.40 5.15 5.78
C VAL A 102 -2.00 3.86 6.33
N VAL A 103 -2.40 2.96 5.44
CA VAL A 103 -2.78 1.60 5.82
C VAL A 103 -1.67 0.66 5.34
N GLU A 104 -1.15 -0.10 6.27
CA GLU A 104 -0.12 -1.11 5.99
C GLU A 104 -0.80 -2.37 5.42
N VAL A 105 -0.26 -2.89 4.30
CA VAL A 105 -0.83 -4.07 3.64
C VAL A 105 0.25 -5.13 3.47
N HIS A 106 -0.13 -6.37 3.68
CA HIS A 106 0.68 -7.54 3.35
C HIS A 106 -0.19 -8.55 2.62
N ILE A 107 0.34 -9.10 1.53
CA ILE A 107 -0.39 -10.08 0.72
C ILE A 107 -0.55 -11.38 1.48
N SER A 108 0.56 -11.85 2.10
CA SER A 108 0.54 -13.08 2.87
C SER A 108 0.09 -12.83 4.30
N ASN A 109 -0.34 -13.89 4.98
CA ASN A 109 -0.53 -13.82 6.42
C ASN A 109 0.85 -13.96 7.06
N VAL A 110 1.38 -12.84 7.53
CA VAL A 110 2.73 -12.79 8.08
C VAL A 110 2.90 -13.68 9.32
N HIS A 111 1.81 -13.99 9.99
CA HIS A 111 1.84 -14.86 11.18
C HIS A 111 2.02 -16.33 10.84
N GLN A 112 1.90 -16.70 9.56
CA GLN A 112 2.12 -18.06 9.08
C GLN A 112 3.51 -18.23 8.48
N ARG A 113 4.35 -17.22 8.54
CA ARG A 113 5.68 -17.22 7.93
C ARG A 113 6.74 -17.16 9.01
N GLU A 114 7.98 -16.83 8.62
CA GLU A 114 9.10 -16.75 9.57
C GLU A 114 8.79 -15.75 10.68
N GLU A 115 9.31 -16.04 11.86
CA GLU A 115 8.99 -15.25 13.05
C GLU A 115 9.36 -13.77 12.88
N PHE A 116 10.47 -13.46 12.17
CA PHE A 116 10.87 -12.07 11.99
C PHE A 116 9.84 -11.25 11.20
N ARG A 117 8.93 -11.91 10.47
CA ARG A 117 7.88 -11.19 9.71
C ARG A 117 6.71 -10.78 10.57
N ARG A 118 6.67 -11.23 11.83
CA ARG A 118 5.57 -10.89 12.74
C ARG A 118 5.75 -9.53 13.39
N HIS A 119 6.97 -8.98 13.33
CA HIS A 119 7.25 -7.67 13.90
C HIS A 119 7.30 -6.62 12.81
N SER A 120 6.50 -5.57 12.96
CA SER A 120 6.48 -4.45 12.02
C SER A 120 6.96 -3.19 12.73
N PHE A 121 7.97 -2.54 12.15
CA PHE A 121 8.39 -1.23 12.63
C PHE A 121 7.39 -0.13 12.26
N ILE A 122 6.64 -0.32 11.16
CA ILE A 122 5.80 0.76 10.64
C ILE A 122 4.36 0.72 11.16
N SER A 123 3.87 -0.44 11.64
CA SER A 123 2.49 -0.57 12.09
C SER A 123 2.08 0.48 13.12
N PRO A 124 2.91 0.82 14.11
CA PRO A 124 2.49 1.82 15.10
C PRO A 124 2.23 3.22 14.52
N ALA A 125 2.78 3.52 13.33
CA ALA A 125 2.56 4.81 12.69
C ALA A 125 1.41 4.78 11.69
N CYS A 126 0.89 3.59 11.36
CA CYS A 126 -0.16 3.43 10.37
C CYS A 126 -1.54 3.55 11.02
N LYS A 127 -2.53 3.96 10.19
CA LYS A 127 -3.91 4.01 10.64
C LYS A 127 -4.46 2.61 10.91
N GLY A 128 -4.01 1.62 10.14
CA GLY A 128 -4.44 0.24 10.29
C GLY A 128 -3.56 -0.71 9.52
N VAL A 129 -3.79 -2.00 9.72
CA VAL A 129 -2.99 -3.06 9.11
C VAL A 129 -3.92 -4.11 8.55
N ILE A 130 -3.68 -4.54 7.31
CA ILE A 130 -4.43 -5.63 6.68
C ILE A 130 -3.42 -6.61 6.12
N CYS A 131 -3.56 -7.88 6.46
CA CYS A 131 -2.66 -8.91 5.94
C CYS A 131 -3.41 -10.21 5.71
N GLY A 132 -2.93 -11.00 4.73
CA GLY A 132 -3.35 -12.37 4.61
C GLY A 132 -4.45 -12.67 3.61
N PHE A 133 -4.97 -11.67 2.91
CA PHE A 133 -6.07 -11.86 1.96
C PHE A 133 -5.61 -11.81 0.50
N GLY A 134 -4.32 -12.07 0.26
CA GLY A 134 -3.79 -12.00 -1.10
C GLY A 134 -3.88 -10.60 -1.64
N LEU A 135 -4.06 -10.47 -2.94
CA LEU A 135 -4.20 -9.16 -3.57
C LEU A 135 -5.45 -8.43 -3.10
N ASP A 136 -6.48 -9.17 -2.62
CA ASP A 136 -7.68 -8.52 -2.11
C ASP A 136 -7.42 -7.65 -0.89
N SER A 137 -6.27 -7.81 -0.24
CA SER A 137 -5.86 -6.96 0.88
C SER A 137 -5.82 -5.48 0.45
N TYR A 138 -5.46 -5.21 -0.81
CA TYR A 138 -5.44 -3.83 -1.32
C TYR A 138 -6.85 -3.25 -1.43
N ARG A 139 -7.82 -4.06 -1.89
CA ARG A 139 -9.21 -3.61 -1.95
C ARG A 139 -9.71 -3.25 -0.56
N LEU A 140 -9.42 -4.13 0.41
CA LEU A 140 -9.86 -3.90 1.79
C LEU A 140 -9.25 -2.62 2.37
N ALA A 141 -7.99 -2.34 2.04
CA ALA A 141 -7.34 -1.12 2.50
C ALA A 141 -8.00 0.12 1.92
N ILE A 142 -8.33 0.10 0.62
CA ILE A 142 -8.99 1.22 -0.03
C ILE A 142 -10.38 1.42 0.56
N GLU A 143 -11.12 0.34 0.83
CA GLU A 143 -12.40 0.43 1.50
C GLU A 143 -12.27 1.15 2.84
N GLY A 144 -11.25 0.79 3.60
CA GLY A 144 -11.03 1.41 4.91
C GLY A 144 -10.66 2.87 4.85
N LEU A 145 -10.02 3.30 3.76
CA LEU A 145 -9.58 4.68 3.58
C LEU A 145 -10.64 5.58 2.97
N THR A 146 -11.62 5.01 2.28
CA THR A 146 -12.59 5.80 1.52
C THR A 146 -13.96 5.86 2.16
N ARG A 147 -14.12 5.29 3.33
CA ARG A 147 -15.39 5.35 4.07
C ARG A 147 -15.54 6.60 4.89
#